data_99bc7d990db24964735bf4d7f92f081d
#
_entry.id   99bc7d990db24964735bf4d7f92f081d
#
_cell.length_a   1.000
_cell.length_b   1.000
_cell.length_c   1.000
_cell.angle_alpha   90.00
_cell.angle_beta   90.00
_cell.angle_gamma   90.00
#
_symmetry.space_group_name_H-M   'P 1'
#
loop_
_entity.id
_entity.type
_entity.pdbx_description
1 polymer ?
#
loop_
_entity_poly.entity_id
_entity_poly.type
_entity_poly.pdbx_seq_one_letter_code
_entity_poly.pdbx_strand_id
1 'polypeptide(L)'
;GPGGSGIGLVEAVGKSFSKDLLAGYDVVGFDPRGVGSSTPITCQDAKPAEEASAEQPQEESSFENWAQGYMDEVSKLEKQCREHSEPGLLDHVGTALVARDLDVLRAVSGEKTLNYLGMSYGTELGYTYAELFPHNTGRLVLDGAMDSTSTNHRLTVETAEGYEKALHRYVQACLEGKAGDTCPLTGSVEDGVQQIRDLIASADASPLKTSDPDVKITGAQLKEAIKGYLHVGQWQQLTTALTPVIT
;
A
#
# COMPACT_ATOMS: atom_id res chain seq x y z
N GLY A 1 -4.90 -2.92 1.25
CA GLY A 1 -4.54 -2.47 2.61
C GLY A 1 -5.77 -2.14 3.43
N PRO A 2 -5.64 -1.80 4.75
CA PRO A 2 -6.75 -1.25 5.53
C PRO A 2 -7.36 -0.05 4.79
N GLY A 3 -8.71 0.02 4.73
CA GLY A 3 -9.40 1.06 3.95
C GLY A 3 -9.59 0.73 2.46
N GLY A 4 -9.09 -0.40 1.99
CA GLY A 4 -9.29 -0.85 0.60
C GLY A 4 -10.70 -1.40 0.36
N SER A 5 -11.32 -1.00 -0.77
CA SER A 5 -12.63 -1.51 -1.21
C SER A 5 -12.50 -2.93 -1.78
N GLY A 6 -13.25 -3.88 -1.25
CA GLY A 6 -13.36 -5.22 -1.82
C GLY A 6 -14.22 -5.24 -3.09
N ILE A 7 -15.21 -4.36 -3.18
CA ILE A 7 -16.02 -4.17 -4.40
C ILE A 7 -15.10 -3.68 -5.53
N GLY A 8 -14.33 -2.60 -5.29
CA GLY A 8 -13.38 -2.07 -6.26
C GLY A 8 -12.31 -3.08 -6.67
N LEU A 9 -11.86 -3.95 -5.75
CA LEU A 9 -10.93 -5.02 -6.10
C LEU A 9 -11.55 -6.00 -7.09
N VAL A 10 -12.78 -6.49 -6.85
CA VAL A 10 -13.45 -7.43 -7.76
C VAL A 10 -13.73 -6.77 -9.11
N GLU A 11 -14.10 -5.49 -9.15
CA GLU A 11 -14.26 -4.74 -10.41
C GLU A 11 -12.96 -4.64 -11.22
N ALA A 12 -11.83 -4.42 -10.53
CA ALA A 12 -10.52 -4.27 -11.16
C ALA A 12 -9.95 -5.60 -11.67
N VAL A 13 -10.02 -6.67 -10.85
CA VAL A 13 -9.35 -7.95 -11.15
C VAL A 13 -10.27 -9.09 -11.50
N GLY A 14 -11.61 -8.92 -11.41
CA GLY A 14 -12.58 -10.00 -11.62
C GLY A 14 -12.46 -10.67 -13.00
N LYS A 15 -12.07 -9.92 -14.02
CA LYS A 15 -11.84 -10.45 -15.38
C LYS A 15 -10.56 -11.31 -15.49
N SER A 16 -9.67 -11.25 -14.50
CA SER A 16 -8.40 -12.02 -14.46
C SER A 16 -8.59 -13.39 -13.80
N PHE A 17 -9.72 -13.63 -13.15
CA PHE A 17 -10.00 -14.95 -12.57
C PHE A 17 -10.16 -16.01 -13.66
N SER A 18 -9.63 -17.22 -13.39
CA SER A 18 -9.74 -18.32 -14.32
C SER A 18 -11.20 -18.74 -14.55
N LYS A 19 -11.51 -19.27 -15.74
CA LYS A 19 -12.83 -19.81 -16.04
C LYS A 19 -13.23 -20.94 -15.09
N ASP A 20 -12.26 -21.75 -14.62
CA ASP A 20 -12.51 -22.86 -13.70
C ASP A 20 -12.92 -22.34 -12.32
N LEU A 21 -12.29 -21.25 -11.84
CA LEU A 21 -12.71 -20.60 -10.60
C LEU A 21 -14.15 -20.09 -10.72
N LEU A 22 -14.45 -19.34 -11.79
CA LEU A 22 -15.75 -18.74 -12.00
C LEU A 22 -16.86 -19.77 -12.33
N ALA A 23 -16.50 -20.99 -12.75
CA ALA A 23 -17.43 -22.09 -12.91
C ALA A 23 -17.86 -22.72 -11.57
N GLY A 24 -17.04 -22.56 -10.53
CA GLY A 24 -17.28 -23.17 -9.21
C GLY A 24 -17.64 -22.18 -8.11
N TYR A 25 -17.47 -20.86 -8.34
CA TYR A 25 -17.70 -19.83 -7.32
C TYR A 25 -18.28 -18.55 -7.91
N ASP A 26 -19.21 -17.96 -7.20
CA ASP A 26 -19.54 -16.55 -7.33
C ASP A 26 -18.56 -15.75 -6.47
N VAL A 27 -17.81 -14.85 -7.09
CA VAL A 27 -16.83 -14.00 -6.39
C VAL A 27 -17.53 -12.72 -5.93
N VAL A 28 -17.61 -12.53 -4.63
CA VAL A 28 -18.28 -11.39 -4.00
C VAL A 28 -17.25 -10.49 -3.33
N GLY A 29 -17.20 -9.23 -3.75
CA GLY A 29 -16.47 -8.17 -3.06
C GLY A 29 -17.38 -7.46 -2.07
N PHE A 30 -16.85 -7.06 -0.93
CA PHE A 30 -17.57 -6.20 0.03
C PHE A 30 -16.66 -5.07 0.50
N ASP A 31 -17.26 -3.97 0.88
CA ASP A 31 -16.55 -2.87 1.52
C ASP A 31 -16.65 -3.05 3.03
N PRO A 32 -15.53 -3.13 3.74
CA PRO A 32 -15.56 -3.15 5.20
C PRO A 32 -16.22 -1.89 5.77
N ARG A 33 -16.70 -1.96 7.02
CA ARG A 33 -17.16 -0.78 7.75
C ARG A 33 -16.12 0.33 7.70
N GLY A 34 -16.54 1.56 7.46
CA GLY A 34 -15.66 2.71 7.26
C GLY A 34 -15.10 2.88 5.85
N VAL A 35 -15.46 2.01 4.90
CA VAL A 35 -14.89 1.99 3.54
C VAL A 35 -15.98 2.08 2.48
N GLY A 36 -15.70 2.85 1.43
CA GLY A 36 -16.48 2.89 0.19
C GLY A 36 -17.98 3.04 0.40
N SER A 37 -18.76 2.05 0.02
CA SER A 37 -20.23 2.04 0.13
C SER A 37 -20.74 1.63 1.52
N SER A 38 -19.85 1.25 2.43
CA SER A 38 -20.20 0.75 3.79
C SER A 38 -19.92 1.78 4.86
N THR A 39 -20.71 2.86 4.88
CA THR A 39 -20.61 3.97 5.86
C THR A 39 -19.18 4.48 5.93
N PRO A 40 -18.67 5.21 4.92
CA PRO A 40 -17.27 5.58 4.83
C PRO A 40 -16.82 6.51 5.94
N ILE A 41 -15.59 6.36 6.40
CA ILE A 41 -14.91 7.39 7.18
C ILE A 41 -14.67 8.58 6.27
N THR A 42 -15.12 9.75 6.71
CA THR A 42 -14.95 11.02 5.99
C THR A 42 -14.13 11.97 6.85
N CYS A 43 -13.09 12.54 6.25
CA CYS A 43 -12.22 13.52 6.92
C CYS A 43 -12.21 14.78 6.04
N GLN A 44 -13.21 15.67 6.17
CA GLN A 44 -13.23 16.91 5.39
C GLN A 44 -12.01 17.75 5.73
N ASP A 45 -11.48 18.43 4.73
CA ASP A 45 -10.28 19.27 4.80
C ASP A 45 -8.97 18.49 5.11
N ALA A 46 -9.01 17.16 5.17
CA ALA A 46 -7.78 16.38 5.19
C ALA A 46 -7.04 16.56 3.85
N LYS A 47 -5.82 17.09 3.91
CA LYS A 47 -4.95 17.10 2.75
C LYS A 47 -4.72 15.66 2.29
N PRO A 48 -4.64 15.37 0.99
CA PRO A 48 -4.21 14.06 0.51
C PRO A 48 -2.89 13.67 1.20
N ALA A 49 -2.73 12.39 1.53
CA ALA A 49 -1.51 11.88 2.18
C ALA A 49 -0.23 12.26 1.42
N GLU A 50 -0.32 12.43 0.10
CA GLU A 50 0.76 12.91 -0.77
C GLU A 50 1.18 14.36 -0.48
N GLU A 51 0.24 15.24 -0.10
CA GLU A 51 0.58 16.61 0.29
C GLU A 51 1.14 16.67 1.72
N ALA A 52 0.67 15.82 2.62
CA ALA A 52 1.19 15.73 3.99
C ALA A 52 2.64 15.18 4.02
N SER A 53 3.01 14.31 3.08
CA SER A 53 4.38 13.80 2.96
C SER A 53 5.36 14.76 2.28
N ALA A 54 4.86 15.81 1.62
CA ALA A 54 5.69 16.80 0.94
C ALA A 54 6.30 17.85 1.89
N GLU A 55 5.73 18.02 3.08
CA GLU A 55 6.32 18.85 4.14
C GLU A 55 7.39 18.01 4.88
N GLN A 56 8.56 17.87 4.27
CA GLN A 56 9.72 17.29 4.97
C GLN A 56 10.14 18.22 6.12
N PRO A 57 10.61 17.63 7.26
CA PRO A 57 11.17 18.45 8.33
C PRO A 57 12.31 19.28 7.75
N GLN A 58 12.29 20.59 7.98
CA GLN A 58 13.42 21.45 7.66
C GLN A 58 14.66 20.88 8.36
N GLU A 59 15.82 20.87 7.70
CA GLU A 59 17.06 20.23 8.11
C GLU A 59 17.56 20.59 9.54
N GLU A 60 16.93 21.52 10.23
CA GLU A 60 17.29 21.98 11.57
C GLU A 60 16.39 21.43 12.71
N SER A 61 15.37 20.60 12.43
CA SER A 61 14.53 20.08 13.52
C SER A 61 15.12 18.80 14.09
N SER A 62 15.23 18.72 15.43
CA SER A 62 15.59 17.46 16.09
C SER A 62 14.53 16.38 15.78
N PHE A 63 14.91 15.09 15.91
CA PHE A 63 13.97 13.99 15.74
C PHE A 63 12.73 14.16 16.65
N GLU A 64 12.92 14.67 17.87
CA GLU A 64 11.84 14.92 18.83
C GLU A 64 10.86 15.96 18.30
N ASN A 65 11.34 17.06 17.72
CA ASN A 65 10.50 18.10 17.15
C ASN A 65 9.71 17.59 15.93
N TRP A 66 10.37 16.81 15.07
CA TRP A 66 9.71 16.15 13.94
C TRP A 66 8.63 15.16 14.41
N ALA A 67 8.96 14.31 15.39
CA ALA A 67 8.01 13.33 15.93
C ALA A 67 6.80 14.02 16.59
N GLN A 68 7.02 15.11 17.34
CA GLN A 68 5.93 15.88 17.92
C GLN A 68 5.04 16.49 16.84
N GLY A 69 5.62 17.14 15.83
CA GLY A 69 4.86 17.71 14.72
C GLY A 69 4.03 16.65 13.98
N TYR A 70 4.61 15.47 13.73
CA TYR A 70 3.89 14.35 13.14
C TYR A 70 2.70 13.89 14.00
N MET A 71 2.89 13.77 15.32
CA MET A 71 1.82 13.39 16.25
C MET A 71 0.70 14.43 16.32
N ASP A 72 1.05 15.70 16.24
CA ASP A 72 0.07 16.81 16.23
C ASP A 72 -0.79 16.76 14.96
N GLU A 73 -0.18 16.51 13.78
CA GLU A 73 -0.92 16.37 12.52
C GLU A 73 -1.80 15.12 12.50
N VAL A 74 -1.33 13.98 13.01
CA VAL A 74 -2.15 12.76 13.14
C VAL A 74 -3.35 13.01 14.07
N SER A 75 -3.13 13.68 15.20
CA SER A 75 -4.21 14.02 16.16
C SER A 75 -5.24 14.97 15.54
N LYS A 76 -4.81 15.93 14.75
CA LYS A 76 -5.68 16.84 14.00
C LYS A 76 -6.50 16.07 12.95
N LEU A 77 -5.87 15.18 12.20
CA LEU A 77 -6.56 14.33 11.24
C LEU A 77 -7.60 13.44 11.92
N GLU A 78 -7.24 12.78 13.02
CA GLU A 78 -8.18 11.96 13.79
C GLU A 78 -9.41 12.76 14.22
N LYS A 79 -9.21 13.97 14.75
CA LYS A 79 -10.30 14.86 15.15
C LYS A 79 -11.21 15.21 13.97
N GLN A 80 -10.65 15.57 12.83
CA GLN A 80 -11.41 15.86 11.61
C GLN A 80 -12.23 14.65 11.17
N CYS A 81 -11.63 13.46 11.16
CA CYS A 81 -12.34 12.23 10.80
C CYS A 81 -13.48 11.91 11.78
N ARG A 82 -13.31 12.14 13.08
CA ARG A 82 -14.37 11.95 14.09
C ARG A 82 -15.52 12.93 13.94
N GLU A 83 -15.22 14.18 13.58
CA GLU A 83 -16.22 15.25 13.42
C GLU A 83 -17.08 15.07 12.15
N HIS A 84 -16.54 14.41 11.11
CA HIS A 84 -17.20 14.30 9.81
C HIS A 84 -17.66 12.87 9.46
N SER A 85 -17.42 11.90 10.33
CA SER A 85 -17.91 10.54 10.18
C SER A 85 -19.10 10.25 11.09
N GLU A 86 -19.81 9.15 10.84
CA GLU A 86 -20.87 8.69 11.74
C GLU A 86 -20.35 8.57 13.19
N PRO A 87 -21.08 9.06 14.18
CA PRO A 87 -20.66 9.03 15.57
C PRO A 87 -20.29 7.62 16.04
N GLY A 88 -19.09 7.46 16.59
CA GLY A 88 -18.57 6.21 17.11
C GLY A 88 -18.01 5.27 16.05
N LEU A 89 -18.12 5.55 14.75
CA LEU A 89 -17.63 4.65 13.68
C LEU A 89 -16.14 4.34 13.84
N LEU A 90 -15.31 5.34 14.11
CA LEU A 90 -13.85 5.17 14.21
C LEU A 90 -13.45 4.20 15.33
N ASP A 91 -14.26 4.06 16.37
CA ASP A 91 -13.98 3.15 17.48
C ASP A 91 -14.34 1.69 17.13
N HIS A 92 -14.95 1.48 15.96
CA HIS A 92 -15.51 0.17 15.55
C HIS A 92 -14.99 -0.32 14.19
N VAL A 93 -13.89 0.20 13.66
CA VAL A 93 -13.33 -0.20 12.34
C VAL A 93 -12.18 -1.22 12.44
N GLY A 94 -11.95 -1.80 13.63
CA GLY A 94 -10.87 -2.76 13.83
C GLY A 94 -11.10 -4.12 13.13
N THR A 95 -10.02 -4.81 12.75
CA THR A 95 -10.00 -6.07 11.99
C THR A 95 -10.93 -7.14 12.59
N ALA A 96 -10.93 -7.30 13.92
CA ALA A 96 -11.79 -8.29 14.59
C ALA A 96 -13.30 -8.02 14.40
N LEU A 97 -13.69 -6.75 14.27
CA LEU A 97 -15.09 -6.39 14.03
C LEU A 97 -15.46 -6.60 12.55
N VAL A 98 -14.55 -6.32 11.64
CA VAL A 98 -14.73 -6.64 10.20
C VAL A 98 -14.82 -8.15 9.99
N ALA A 99 -14.03 -8.95 10.73
CA ALA A 99 -14.15 -10.41 10.68
C ALA A 99 -15.52 -10.91 11.16
N ARG A 100 -16.15 -10.24 12.13
CA ARG A 100 -17.53 -10.54 12.56
C ARG A 100 -18.56 -10.17 11.48
N ASP A 101 -18.33 -9.05 10.75
CA ASP A 101 -19.18 -8.71 9.60
C ASP A 101 -19.10 -9.77 8.50
N LEU A 102 -17.91 -10.33 8.26
CA LEU A 102 -17.75 -11.45 7.31
C LEU A 102 -18.59 -12.67 7.71
N ASP A 103 -18.70 -12.99 9.01
CA ASP A 103 -19.55 -14.09 9.43
C ASP A 103 -21.04 -13.78 9.24
N VAL A 104 -21.44 -12.54 9.43
CA VAL A 104 -22.81 -12.10 9.10
C VAL A 104 -23.05 -12.22 7.59
N LEU A 105 -22.13 -11.75 6.75
CA LEU A 105 -22.23 -11.86 5.30
C LEU A 105 -22.32 -13.32 4.85
N ARG A 106 -21.47 -14.20 5.38
CA ARG A 106 -21.56 -15.64 5.15
C ARG A 106 -22.96 -16.17 5.47
N ALA A 107 -23.48 -15.83 6.65
CA ALA A 107 -24.77 -16.34 7.11
C ALA A 107 -25.94 -15.85 6.25
N VAL A 108 -25.97 -14.57 5.87
CA VAL A 108 -27.05 -14.02 5.01
C VAL A 108 -26.96 -14.49 3.56
N SER A 109 -25.76 -14.88 3.11
CA SER A 109 -25.57 -15.55 1.80
C SER A 109 -25.98 -17.03 1.82
N GLY A 110 -26.37 -17.58 2.97
CA GLY A 110 -26.80 -18.98 3.13
C GLY A 110 -25.65 -19.98 3.15
N GLU A 111 -24.40 -19.52 3.26
CA GLU A 111 -23.21 -20.37 3.23
C GLU A 111 -22.91 -20.99 4.59
N LYS A 112 -22.59 -22.30 4.61
CA LYS A 112 -22.20 -22.99 5.84
C LYS A 112 -20.81 -22.56 6.31
N THR A 113 -19.89 -22.38 5.37
CA THR A 113 -18.51 -21.99 5.63
C THR A 113 -18.10 -20.87 4.70
N LEU A 114 -17.26 -19.96 5.18
CA LEU A 114 -16.68 -18.89 4.39
C LEU A 114 -15.54 -19.43 3.52
N ASN A 115 -15.67 -19.34 2.19
CA ASN A 115 -14.55 -19.45 1.29
C ASN A 115 -14.02 -18.03 1.03
N TYR A 116 -12.74 -17.80 1.23
CA TYR A 116 -12.19 -16.44 1.28
C TYR A 116 -10.86 -16.33 0.53
N LEU A 117 -10.73 -15.26 -0.25
CA LEU A 117 -9.47 -14.83 -0.86
C LEU A 117 -9.04 -13.51 -0.23
N GLY A 118 -7.95 -13.51 0.51
CA GLY A 118 -7.35 -12.33 1.12
C GLY A 118 -6.00 -12.02 0.50
N MET A 119 -5.79 -10.75 0.13
CA MET A 119 -4.51 -10.25 -0.38
C MET A 119 -3.95 -9.22 0.59
N SER A 120 -2.63 -9.28 0.89
CA SER A 120 -1.97 -8.32 1.77
C SER A 120 -2.69 -8.21 3.13
N TYR A 121 -3.20 -7.04 3.54
CA TYR A 121 -4.01 -6.89 4.76
C TYR A 121 -5.24 -7.82 4.80
N GLY A 122 -5.81 -8.16 3.64
CA GLY A 122 -6.89 -9.15 3.59
C GLY A 122 -6.51 -10.52 4.15
N THR A 123 -5.20 -10.84 4.23
CA THR A 123 -4.73 -12.06 4.89
C THR A 123 -4.88 -11.98 6.41
N GLU A 124 -4.65 -10.81 6.99
CA GLU A 124 -4.91 -10.55 8.42
C GLU A 124 -6.39 -10.73 8.74
N LEU A 125 -7.27 -10.21 7.92
CA LEU A 125 -8.70 -10.40 8.06
C LEU A 125 -9.08 -11.89 7.96
N GLY A 126 -8.48 -12.63 7.02
CA GLY A 126 -8.73 -14.05 6.80
C GLY A 126 -8.33 -14.94 7.99
N TYR A 127 -7.12 -14.77 8.53
CA TYR A 127 -6.72 -15.57 9.70
C TYR A 127 -7.43 -15.13 10.98
N THR A 128 -7.74 -13.84 11.14
CA THR A 128 -8.58 -13.35 12.25
C THR A 128 -9.97 -13.98 12.21
N TYR A 129 -10.56 -14.09 11.02
CA TYR A 129 -11.83 -14.80 10.84
C TYR A 129 -11.72 -16.27 11.24
N ALA A 130 -10.67 -16.96 10.76
CA ALA A 130 -10.47 -18.38 11.06
C ALA A 130 -10.30 -18.66 12.56
N GLU A 131 -9.65 -17.74 13.27
CA GLU A 131 -9.48 -17.82 14.73
C GLU A 131 -10.80 -17.58 15.47
N LEU A 132 -11.57 -16.57 15.06
CA LEU A 132 -12.86 -16.23 15.71
C LEU A 132 -13.97 -17.25 15.38
N PHE A 133 -13.95 -17.82 14.17
CA PHE A 133 -15.01 -18.69 13.65
C PHE A 133 -14.45 -19.97 13.03
N PRO A 134 -13.71 -20.82 13.79
CA PRO A 134 -13.06 -22.02 13.23
C PRO A 134 -14.04 -23.01 12.60
N HIS A 135 -15.27 -23.11 13.11
CA HIS A 135 -16.30 -24.02 12.58
C HIS A 135 -17.00 -23.47 11.32
N ASN A 136 -16.90 -22.18 11.07
CA ASN A 136 -17.49 -21.51 9.90
C ASN A 136 -16.45 -21.25 8.81
N THR A 137 -15.19 -21.65 9.02
CA THR A 137 -14.09 -21.45 8.07
C THR A 137 -14.08 -22.58 7.05
N GLY A 138 -14.08 -22.18 5.78
CA GLY A 138 -13.96 -23.07 4.62
C GLY A 138 -12.56 -23.03 4.03
N ARG A 139 -12.47 -22.75 2.72
CA ARG A 139 -11.19 -22.62 2.01
C ARG A 139 -10.68 -21.19 2.12
N LEU A 140 -9.46 -21.02 2.63
CA LEU A 140 -8.77 -19.72 2.68
C LEU A 140 -7.58 -19.72 1.73
N VAL A 141 -7.52 -18.71 0.87
CA VAL A 141 -6.34 -18.37 0.07
C VAL A 141 -5.83 -17.03 0.58
N LEU A 142 -4.62 -17.02 1.12
CA LEU A 142 -4.00 -15.85 1.75
C LEU A 142 -2.74 -15.50 0.96
N ASP A 143 -2.87 -14.52 0.06
CA ASP A 143 -1.80 -14.11 -0.84
C ASP A 143 -1.07 -12.88 -0.30
N GLY A 144 0.26 -12.96 -0.19
CA GLY A 144 1.07 -11.95 0.48
C GLY A 144 0.78 -11.90 1.99
N ALA A 145 0.83 -13.07 2.64
CA ALA A 145 0.45 -13.24 4.04
C ALA A 145 1.26 -12.36 4.98
N MET A 146 0.55 -11.62 5.85
CA MET A 146 1.15 -10.84 6.92
C MET A 146 1.42 -11.75 8.13
N ASP A 147 2.55 -11.52 8.81
CA ASP A 147 2.86 -12.23 10.08
C ASP A 147 2.02 -11.64 11.22
N SER A 148 1.09 -12.42 11.74
CA SER A 148 0.21 -12.05 12.85
C SER A 148 0.95 -11.75 14.16
N THR A 149 2.21 -12.15 14.27
CA THR A 149 3.06 -11.93 15.45
C THR A 149 3.95 -10.71 15.33
N SER A 150 4.00 -10.08 14.16
CA SER A 150 4.83 -8.91 13.91
C SER A 150 4.27 -7.66 14.60
N THR A 151 5.15 -6.93 15.28
CA THR A 151 4.84 -5.57 15.73
C THR A 151 4.91 -4.60 14.55
N ASN A 152 4.24 -3.45 14.64
CA ASN A 152 4.32 -2.40 13.61
C ASN A 152 5.77 -1.98 13.33
N HIS A 153 6.61 -1.89 14.35
CA HIS A 153 8.04 -1.60 14.19
C HIS A 153 8.75 -2.66 13.35
N ARG A 154 8.56 -3.94 13.68
CA ARG A 154 9.17 -5.05 12.94
C ARG A 154 8.67 -5.08 11.49
N LEU A 155 7.39 -4.91 11.27
CA LEU A 155 6.80 -4.84 9.93
C LEU A 155 7.40 -3.71 9.11
N THR A 156 7.62 -2.53 9.71
CA THR A 156 8.26 -1.38 9.04
C THR A 156 9.69 -1.71 8.61
N VAL A 157 10.49 -2.32 9.50
CA VAL A 157 11.88 -2.71 9.19
C VAL A 157 11.92 -3.77 8.09
N GLU A 158 11.13 -4.84 8.22
CA GLU A 158 11.08 -5.92 7.22
C GLU A 158 10.58 -5.42 5.86
N THR A 159 9.65 -4.46 5.83
CA THR A 159 9.19 -3.81 4.62
C THR A 159 10.31 -3.01 3.96
N ALA A 160 11.06 -2.22 4.73
CA ALA A 160 12.20 -1.46 4.22
C ALA A 160 13.29 -2.38 3.64
N GLU A 161 13.62 -3.48 4.34
CA GLU A 161 14.55 -4.50 3.81
C GLU A 161 14.03 -5.17 2.54
N GLY A 162 12.72 -5.39 2.46
CA GLY A 162 12.06 -5.94 1.27
C GLY A 162 12.22 -5.04 0.06
N TYR A 163 11.99 -3.73 0.22
CA TYR A 163 12.20 -2.75 -0.85
C TYR A 163 13.67 -2.62 -1.24
N GLU A 164 14.60 -2.65 -0.29
CA GLU A 164 16.02 -2.65 -0.58
C GLU A 164 16.44 -3.86 -1.43
N LYS A 165 15.99 -5.05 -1.07
CA LYS A 165 16.21 -6.28 -1.87
C LYS A 165 15.57 -6.19 -3.25
N ALA A 166 14.37 -5.60 -3.36
CA ALA A 166 13.70 -5.39 -4.65
C ALA A 166 14.46 -4.41 -5.53
N LEU A 167 14.99 -3.32 -4.96
CA LEU A 167 15.82 -2.36 -5.66
C LEU A 167 17.08 -3.00 -6.25
N HIS A 168 17.82 -3.78 -5.46
CA HIS A 168 19.01 -4.50 -5.94
C HIS A 168 18.68 -5.46 -7.09
N ARG A 169 17.57 -6.21 -6.97
CA ARG A 169 17.11 -7.11 -8.03
C ARG A 169 16.71 -6.36 -9.30
N TYR A 170 16.05 -5.22 -9.16
CA TYR A 170 15.73 -4.36 -10.31
C TYR A 170 17.00 -3.88 -11.00
N VAL A 171 17.95 -3.31 -10.24
CA VAL A 171 19.22 -2.82 -10.80
C VAL A 171 19.96 -3.94 -11.53
N GLN A 172 20.06 -5.12 -10.92
CA GLN A 172 20.66 -6.29 -11.56
C GLN A 172 19.96 -6.62 -12.88
N ALA A 173 18.64 -6.72 -12.88
CA ALA A 173 17.86 -7.02 -14.08
C ALA A 173 18.00 -5.93 -15.15
N CYS A 174 18.09 -4.67 -14.76
CA CYS A 174 18.34 -3.55 -15.65
C CYS A 174 19.71 -3.69 -16.35
N LEU A 175 20.77 -3.88 -15.58
CA LEU A 175 22.13 -4.05 -16.11
C LEU A 175 22.27 -5.29 -17.01
N GLU A 176 21.46 -6.34 -16.76
CA GLU A 176 21.40 -7.54 -17.59
C GLU A 176 20.47 -7.39 -18.83
N GLY A 177 19.86 -6.22 -19.05
CA GLY A 177 18.94 -5.98 -20.17
C GLY A 177 17.58 -6.69 -20.02
N LYS A 178 17.17 -7.05 -18.80
CA LYS A 178 15.92 -7.78 -18.48
C LYS A 178 14.81 -6.87 -17.95
N ALA A 179 15.10 -5.60 -17.68
CA ALA A 179 14.15 -4.63 -17.15
C ALA A 179 13.85 -3.49 -18.14
N GLY A 180 13.92 -3.73 -19.43
CA GLY A 180 13.68 -2.75 -20.50
C GLY A 180 14.81 -2.76 -21.54
N ASP A 181 14.58 -2.08 -22.67
CA ASP A 181 15.47 -2.12 -23.83
C ASP A 181 16.81 -1.38 -23.59
N THR A 182 16.83 -0.40 -22.71
CA THR A 182 18.02 0.44 -22.43
C THR A 182 18.08 0.76 -20.94
N CYS A 183 19.05 0.19 -20.23
CA CYS A 183 19.28 0.51 -18.83
C CYS A 183 20.05 1.84 -18.71
N PRO A 184 19.54 2.85 -17.97
CA PRO A 184 20.27 4.09 -17.75
C PRO A 184 21.35 3.98 -16.69
N LEU A 185 21.38 2.89 -15.92
CA LEU A 185 22.34 2.62 -14.86
C LEU A 185 23.61 2.00 -15.43
N THR A 186 24.74 2.22 -14.75
CA THR A 186 26.05 1.72 -15.19
C THR A 186 26.88 1.18 -14.02
N GLY A 187 27.90 0.38 -14.30
CA GLY A 187 28.78 -0.20 -13.29
C GLY A 187 28.27 -1.48 -12.66
N SER A 188 28.57 -1.70 -11.40
CA SER A 188 28.08 -2.83 -10.60
C SER A 188 26.64 -2.61 -10.14
N VAL A 189 26.03 -3.62 -9.51
CA VAL A 189 24.70 -3.47 -8.89
C VAL A 189 24.73 -2.38 -7.81
N GLU A 190 25.77 -2.36 -6.99
CA GLU A 190 25.98 -1.37 -5.93
C GLU A 190 26.12 0.03 -6.51
N ASP A 191 26.87 0.20 -7.62
CA ASP A 191 26.98 1.49 -8.30
C ASP A 191 25.63 1.96 -8.85
N GLY A 192 24.84 1.07 -9.44
CA GLY A 192 23.52 1.40 -9.95
C GLY A 192 22.53 1.78 -8.82
N VAL A 193 22.57 1.08 -7.69
CA VAL A 193 21.78 1.44 -6.49
C VAL A 193 22.21 2.82 -5.99
N GLN A 194 23.51 3.11 -5.95
CA GLN A 194 24.00 4.41 -5.52
C GLN A 194 23.57 5.54 -6.47
N GLN A 195 23.59 5.32 -7.78
CA GLN A 195 23.09 6.29 -8.77
C GLN A 195 21.62 6.67 -8.51
N ILE A 196 20.78 5.69 -8.15
CA ILE A 196 19.38 5.96 -7.79
C ILE A 196 19.28 6.76 -6.48
N ARG A 197 20.08 6.43 -5.47
CA ARG A 197 20.11 7.19 -4.21
C ARG A 197 20.59 8.63 -4.41
N ASP A 198 21.62 8.83 -5.23
CA ASP A 198 22.13 10.15 -5.56
C ASP A 198 21.11 10.98 -6.34
N LEU A 199 20.36 10.36 -7.25
CA LEU A 199 19.24 11.01 -7.93
C LEU A 199 18.16 11.47 -6.95
N ILE A 200 17.76 10.61 -6.00
CA ILE A 200 16.80 10.98 -4.96
C ILE A 200 17.31 12.15 -4.13
N ALA A 201 18.55 12.09 -3.64
CA ALA A 201 19.16 13.17 -2.86
C ALA A 201 19.27 14.48 -3.65
N SER A 202 19.61 14.41 -4.94
CA SER A 202 19.67 15.58 -5.81
C SER A 202 18.29 16.21 -6.04
N ALA A 203 17.25 15.38 -6.15
CA ALA A 203 15.87 15.83 -6.30
C ALA A 203 15.29 16.44 -5.01
N ASP A 204 15.79 16.06 -3.83
CA ASP A 204 15.47 16.74 -2.57
C ASP A 204 16.10 18.13 -2.51
N ALA A 205 17.36 18.26 -2.93
CA ALA A 205 18.05 19.55 -2.96
C ALA A 205 17.52 20.47 -4.09
N SER A 206 17.12 19.91 -5.23
CA SER A 206 16.61 20.63 -6.40
C SER A 206 15.55 19.79 -7.13
N PRO A 207 14.26 20.00 -6.84
CA PRO A 207 13.19 19.19 -7.41
C PRO A 207 13.23 19.11 -8.94
N LEU A 208 13.02 17.89 -9.45
CA LEU A 208 13.03 17.61 -10.88
C LEU A 208 11.89 18.37 -11.59
N LYS A 209 12.21 18.95 -12.74
CA LYS A 209 11.22 19.61 -13.59
C LYS A 209 10.46 18.56 -14.39
N THR A 210 9.16 18.78 -14.57
CA THR A 210 8.32 17.98 -15.46
C THR A 210 7.96 18.75 -16.73
N SER A 211 7.20 18.14 -17.63
CA SER A 211 6.63 18.83 -18.79
C SER A 211 5.61 19.92 -18.40
N ASP A 212 5.04 19.84 -17.21
CA ASP A 212 4.19 20.87 -16.62
C ASP A 212 5.07 21.76 -15.73
N PRO A 213 5.19 23.07 -16.02
CA PRO A 213 6.05 23.97 -15.27
C PRO A 213 5.62 24.16 -13.80
N ASP A 214 4.35 23.90 -13.48
CA ASP A 214 3.79 24.03 -12.14
C ASP A 214 3.98 22.74 -11.31
N VAL A 215 4.41 21.65 -11.94
CA VAL A 215 4.64 20.35 -11.29
C VAL A 215 6.14 20.08 -11.18
N LYS A 216 6.61 19.86 -9.96
CA LYS A 216 7.98 19.46 -9.66
C LYS A 216 7.97 18.17 -8.85
N ILE A 217 8.97 17.32 -9.04
CA ILE A 217 9.09 16.06 -8.31
C ILE A 217 10.24 16.17 -7.32
N THR A 218 9.93 16.10 -6.04
CA THR A 218 10.92 16.04 -4.95
C THR A 218 11.53 14.65 -4.84
N GLY A 219 12.66 14.51 -4.13
CA GLY A 219 13.26 13.20 -3.86
C GLY A 219 12.32 12.26 -3.09
N ALA A 220 11.53 12.81 -2.16
CA ALA A 220 10.50 12.03 -1.45
C ALA A 220 9.46 11.44 -2.42
N GLN A 221 8.92 12.25 -3.33
CA GLN A 221 7.96 11.78 -4.34
C GLN A 221 8.60 10.79 -5.31
N LEU A 222 9.84 11.03 -5.72
CA LEU A 222 10.59 10.10 -6.57
C LEU A 222 10.81 8.76 -5.88
N LYS A 223 11.18 8.76 -4.60
CA LYS A 223 11.33 7.55 -3.78
C LYS A 223 10.03 6.76 -3.71
N GLU A 224 8.90 7.41 -3.45
CA GLU A 224 7.60 6.73 -3.39
C GLU A 224 7.17 6.19 -4.76
N ALA A 225 7.44 6.90 -5.86
CA ALA A 225 7.19 6.40 -7.21
C ALA A 225 8.03 5.14 -7.51
N ILE A 226 9.33 5.16 -7.19
CA ILE A 226 10.21 3.98 -7.35
C ILE A 226 9.68 2.80 -6.54
N LYS A 227 9.31 3.00 -5.27
CA LYS A 227 8.70 1.96 -4.43
C LYS A 227 7.43 1.40 -5.05
N GLY A 228 6.58 2.24 -5.62
CA GLY A 228 5.36 1.82 -6.32
C GLY A 228 5.66 0.87 -7.47
N TYR A 229 6.59 1.21 -8.35
CA TYR A 229 7.00 0.33 -9.46
C TYR A 229 7.63 -0.97 -8.99
N LEU A 230 8.47 -0.93 -7.95
CA LEU A 230 9.08 -2.12 -7.35
C LEU A 230 8.04 -3.04 -6.73
N HIS A 231 7.03 -2.48 -6.05
CA HIS A 231 5.97 -3.23 -5.38
C HIS A 231 5.15 -4.11 -6.35
N VAL A 232 4.82 -3.55 -7.51
CA VAL A 232 3.99 -4.25 -8.51
C VAL A 232 4.82 -4.94 -9.60
N GLY A 233 6.16 -4.92 -9.51
CA GLY A 233 7.06 -5.58 -10.46
C GLY A 233 7.08 -4.93 -11.85
N GLN A 234 6.71 -3.67 -11.99
CA GLN A 234 6.69 -2.94 -13.26
C GLN A 234 8.08 -2.36 -13.61
N TRP A 235 9.06 -3.24 -13.74
CA TRP A 235 10.46 -2.87 -13.91
C TRP A 235 10.76 -2.17 -15.23
N GLN A 236 10.08 -2.54 -16.32
CA GLN A 236 10.25 -1.89 -17.62
C GLN A 236 9.77 -0.42 -17.57
N GLN A 237 8.64 -0.18 -16.91
CA GLN A 237 8.11 1.17 -16.72
C GLN A 237 9.03 2.00 -15.83
N LEU A 238 9.61 1.41 -14.77
CA LEU A 238 10.59 2.07 -13.93
C LEU A 238 11.83 2.48 -14.73
N THR A 239 12.37 1.59 -15.56
CA THR A 239 13.50 1.90 -16.45
C THR A 239 13.17 3.05 -17.38
N THR A 240 11.98 3.03 -18.00
CA THR A 240 11.52 4.11 -18.89
C THR A 240 11.43 5.45 -18.15
N ALA A 241 10.92 5.44 -16.91
CA ALA A 241 10.80 6.65 -16.10
C ALA A 241 12.15 7.20 -15.63
N LEU A 242 13.13 6.34 -15.33
CA LEU A 242 14.47 6.74 -14.87
C LEU A 242 15.38 7.20 -16.00
N THR A 243 15.19 6.71 -17.23
CA THR A 243 16.08 7.03 -18.37
C THR A 243 16.26 8.54 -18.61
N PRO A 244 15.23 9.40 -18.64
CA PRO A 244 15.41 10.83 -18.90
C PRO A 244 16.04 11.62 -17.75
N VAL A 245 16.19 11.04 -16.56
CA VAL A 245 16.65 11.74 -15.35
C VAL A 245 18.01 11.27 -14.85
N ILE A 246 18.51 10.13 -15.31
CA ILE A 246 19.83 9.58 -14.97
C ILE A 246 20.89 9.89 -16.06
N THR A 247 20.48 10.17 -17.30
CA THR A 247 21.38 10.44 -18.44
C THR A 247 21.90 11.87 -18.47
#